data_d7644dbd00317a4e631fe34d1671785f
#
_entry.id   d7644dbd00317a4e631fe34d1671785f
#
_cell.length_a   1.000
_cell.length_b   1.000
_cell.length_c   1.000
_cell.angle_alpha   90.00
_cell.angle_beta   90.00
_cell.angle_gamma   90.00
#
_symmetry.space_group_name_H-M   'P 1'
#
loop_
_entity.id
_entity.type
_entity.pdbx_description
1 polymer ?
#
loop_
_entity_poly.entity_id
_entity_poly.type
_entity_poly.pdbx_seq_one_letter_code
_entity_poly.pdbx_strand_id
1 'polypeptide(L)' 'MVYERVREHIRQMQVKQSWLSKRMQMSEGALSLILAGKRKMTADELERLCAILCVPPDAFVKPEEVKLSA' A
#
# COMPACT_ATOMS: atom_id res chain seq x y z
N MET A 1 -2.44 4.45 10.41
CA MET A 1 -1.57 3.31 10.06
C MET A 1 -1.33 3.31 8.55
N VAL A 2 -0.26 2.64 8.12
CA VAL A 2 0.15 2.67 6.72
C VAL A 2 -0.96 2.20 5.78
N TYR A 3 -1.61 1.08 6.11
CA TYR A 3 -2.64 0.54 5.22
C TYR A 3 -3.83 1.50 5.05
N GLU A 4 -4.14 2.25 6.07
CA GLU A 4 -5.24 3.22 5.98
C GLU A 4 -4.90 4.36 5.02
N ARG A 5 -3.66 4.82 5.05
CA ARG A 5 -3.19 5.87 4.15
C ARG A 5 -3.16 5.36 2.71
N VAL A 6 -2.70 4.15 2.51
CA VAL A 6 -2.68 3.51 1.20
C VAL A 6 -4.09 3.39 0.65
N ARG A 7 -5.00 2.88 1.47
CA ARG A 7 -6.41 2.70 1.06
C ARG A 7 -7.03 4.04 0.66
N GLU A 8 -6.80 5.06 1.46
CA GLU A 8 -7.35 6.38 1.18
C GLU A 8 -6.77 6.97 -0.11
N HIS A 9 -5.48 6.79 -0.33
CA HIS A 9 -4.83 7.27 -1.53
C HIS A 9 -5.39 6.58 -2.78
N ILE A 10 -5.57 5.28 -2.71
CA ILE A 10 -6.14 4.49 -3.81
C ILE A 10 -7.55 4.99 -4.12
N ARG A 11 -8.34 5.25 -3.08
CA ARG A 11 -9.70 5.74 -3.24
C ARG A 11 -9.72 7.11 -3.90
N GLN A 12 -8.84 8.01 -3.46
CA GLN A 12 -8.76 9.37 -4.01
C GLN A 12 -8.33 9.36 -5.47
N MET A 13 -7.44 8.44 -5.83
CA MET A 13 -6.97 8.31 -7.21
C MET A 13 -7.94 7.51 -8.09
N GLN A 14 -8.97 6.93 -7.49
CA GLN A 14 -9.95 6.10 -8.20
C GLN A 14 -9.31 4.92 -8.93
N VAL A 15 -8.29 4.33 -8.30
CA VAL A 15 -7.60 3.16 -8.84
C VAL A 15 -8.42 1.92 -8.53
N LYS A 16 -8.66 1.07 -9.53
CA LYS A 16 -9.38 -0.18 -9.33
C LYS A 16 -8.46 -1.21 -8.68
N GLN A 17 -8.99 -1.92 -7.68
CA GLN A 17 -8.23 -2.97 -6.99
C GLN A 17 -7.83 -4.09 -7.93
N SER A 18 -8.69 -4.44 -8.89
CA SER A 18 -8.36 -5.48 -9.87
C SER A 18 -7.14 -5.09 -10.71
N TRP A 19 -7.08 -3.85 -11.14
CA TRP A 19 -5.93 -3.33 -11.88
C TRP A 19 -4.67 -3.36 -11.02
N LEU A 20 -4.80 -2.88 -9.79
CA LEU A 20 -3.67 -2.78 -8.88
C LEU A 20 -3.14 -4.16 -8.49
N SER A 21 -4.04 -5.11 -8.22
CA SER A 21 -3.62 -6.46 -7.84
C SER A 21 -2.80 -7.13 -8.94
N LYS A 22 -3.19 -6.93 -10.19
CA LYS A 22 -2.44 -7.47 -11.32
C LYS A 22 -1.05 -6.85 -11.40
N ARG A 23 -0.96 -5.54 -11.20
CA ARG A 23 0.34 -4.85 -11.19
C ARG A 23 1.21 -5.28 -10.04
N MET A 24 0.58 -5.58 -8.90
CA MET A 24 1.28 -6.06 -7.71
C MET A 24 1.62 -7.55 -7.77
N GLN A 25 1.13 -8.24 -8.79
CA GLN A 25 1.31 -9.70 -8.95
C GLN A 25 0.75 -10.48 -7.78
N MET A 26 -0.43 -10.08 -7.31
CA MET A 26 -1.12 -10.78 -6.23
C MET A 26 -2.61 -10.85 -6.56
N SER A 27 -3.33 -11.72 -5.83
CA SER A 27 -4.77 -11.84 -6.03
C SER A 27 -5.51 -10.63 -5.47
N GLU A 28 -6.71 -10.36 -5.99
CA GLU A 28 -7.54 -9.30 -5.45
C GLU A 28 -7.88 -9.55 -3.99
N GLY A 29 -8.07 -10.83 -3.61
CA GLY A 29 -8.34 -11.19 -2.23
C GLY A 29 -7.21 -10.83 -1.30
N ALA A 30 -5.96 -11.10 -1.72
CA ALA A 30 -4.78 -10.74 -0.94
C ALA A 30 -4.67 -9.23 -0.79
N LEU A 31 -4.86 -8.48 -1.87
CA LEU A 31 -4.82 -7.03 -1.82
C LEU A 31 -5.92 -6.48 -0.91
N SER A 32 -7.12 -7.04 -1.00
CA SER A 32 -8.23 -6.63 -0.17
C SER A 32 -7.92 -6.81 1.32
N LEU A 33 -7.28 -7.92 1.68
CA LEU A 33 -6.88 -8.16 3.06
C LEU A 33 -5.85 -7.15 3.56
N ILE A 34 -4.91 -6.78 2.70
CA ILE A 34 -3.92 -5.76 3.03
C ILE A 34 -4.61 -4.42 3.29
N LEU A 35 -5.51 -4.03 2.40
CA LEU A 35 -6.20 -2.74 2.50
C LEU A 35 -7.17 -2.69 3.68
N ALA A 36 -7.64 -3.85 4.13
CA ALA A 36 -8.49 -3.94 5.31
C ALA A 36 -7.70 -4.00 6.60
N GLY A 37 -6.38 -4.08 6.53
CA GLY A 37 -5.53 -4.18 7.70
C GLY A 37 -5.47 -5.56 8.31
N LYS A 38 -5.98 -6.58 7.60
CA LYS A 38 -6.01 -7.96 8.09
C LYS A 38 -4.77 -8.75 7.71
N ARG A 39 -4.00 -8.26 6.75
CA ARG A 39 -2.73 -8.85 6.34
C ARG A 39 -1.69 -7.75 6.30
N LYS A 40 -0.54 -7.99 6.90
CA LYS A 40 0.54 -7.01 6.88
C LYS A 40 1.15 -6.91 5.49
N MET A 41 1.47 -5.69 5.09
CA MET A 41 2.19 -5.43 3.85
C MET A 41 3.68 -5.52 4.13
N THR A 42 4.40 -6.28 3.31
CA THR A 42 5.85 -6.35 3.45
C THR A 42 6.49 -5.08 2.89
N ALA A 43 7.77 -4.85 3.25
CA ALA A 43 8.50 -3.71 2.73
C ALA A 43 8.60 -3.75 1.20
N ASP A 44 8.83 -4.95 0.65
CA ASP A 44 8.89 -5.11 -0.81
C ASP A 44 7.57 -4.77 -1.47
N GLU A 45 6.47 -5.19 -0.85
CA GLU A 45 5.14 -4.89 -1.36
C GLU A 45 4.86 -3.39 -1.32
N LEU A 46 5.27 -2.73 -0.26
CA LEU A 46 5.10 -1.28 -0.15
C LEU A 46 5.92 -0.55 -1.21
N GLU A 47 7.17 -0.95 -1.42
CA GLU A 47 8.00 -0.35 -2.44
C GLU A 47 7.39 -0.52 -3.83
N ARG A 48 6.90 -1.71 -4.12
CA ARG A 48 6.26 -2.00 -5.40
C ARG A 48 5.01 -1.15 -5.60
N LEU A 49 4.20 -1.05 -4.55
CA LEU A 49 3.00 -0.22 -4.58
C LEU A 49 3.33 1.23 -4.86
N CYS A 50 4.33 1.76 -4.17
CA CYS A 50 4.74 3.16 -4.36
C CYS A 50 5.24 3.39 -5.80
N ALA A 51 5.99 2.44 -6.35
CA ALA A 51 6.47 2.56 -7.72
C ALA A 51 5.31 2.56 -8.72
N ILE A 52 4.31 1.69 -8.50
CA ILE A 52 3.15 1.61 -9.39
C ILE A 52 2.33 2.89 -9.33
N LEU A 53 2.14 3.44 -8.14
CA LEU A 53 1.35 4.65 -7.95
C LEU A 53 2.15 5.93 -8.18
N CYS A 54 3.45 5.82 -8.43
CA CYS A 54 4.34 6.95 -8.65
C CYS A 54 4.36 7.93 -7.49
N VAL A 55 4.37 7.40 -6.27
CA VAL A 55 4.46 8.20 -5.05
C VAL A 55 5.66 7.75 -4.22
N PRO A 56 6.28 8.64 -3.45
CA PRO A 56 7.37 8.25 -2.58
C PRO A 56 6.83 7.47 -1.38
N PRO A 57 7.62 6.55 -0.79
CA PRO A 57 7.18 5.82 0.39
C PRO A 57 6.77 6.73 1.55
N ASP A 58 7.37 7.91 1.65
CA ASP A 58 7.04 8.88 2.69
C ASP A 58 5.58 9.33 2.66
N ALA A 59 4.91 9.15 1.53
CA ALA A 59 3.49 9.49 1.42
C ALA A 59 2.63 8.63 2.34
N PHE A 60 3.10 7.42 2.66
CA PHE A 60 2.33 6.47 3.45
C PHE A 60 2.90 6.24 4.84
N VAL A 61 4.17 6.57 5.06
CA VAL A 61 4.86 6.29 6.32
C VAL A 61 5.29 7.61 6.95
N LYS A 62 4.84 7.86 8.18
CA LYS A 62 5.25 9.05 8.90
C LYS A 62 6.66 8.86 9.48
N PRO A 63 7.41 9.97 9.65
CA PRO A 63 8.75 9.86 10.25
C PRO A 63 8.78 9.17 11.61
N GLU A 64 7.76 9.36 12.43
CA GLU A 64 7.67 8.73 13.73
C GLU A 64 7.56 7.20 13.62
N GLU A 65 6.92 6.72 12.56
CA GLU A 65 6.78 5.27 12.34
C GLU A 65 8.10 4.67 11.85
N VAL A 66 8.81 5.39 10.99
CA VAL A 66 10.12 4.95 10.50
C VAL A 66 11.14 4.90 11.61
N LYS A 67 11.07 5.86 12.53
CA LYS A 67 11.99 5.99 13.63
C LYS A 67 12.08 4.72 14.48
N LEU A 68 10.99 3.98 14.56
CA LEU A 68 10.94 2.79 15.39
C LEU A 68 11.79 1.64 14.85
N SER A 69 12.16 1.71 13.59
CA SER A 69 12.96 0.66 12.97
C SER A 69 14.46 0.93 13.03
N ALA A 70 14.84 2.04 13.56
CA ALA A 70 16.25 2.43 13.64
C ALA A 70 17.03 1.67 14.72
#